data_69dd63281361b41169d4ddc094c8fbf0
#
_entry.id   69dd63281361b41169d4ddc094c8fbf0
#
_cell.length_a   1.000
_cell.length_b   1.000
_cell.length_c   1.000
_cell.angle_alpha   90.00
_cell.angle_beta   90.00
_cell.angle_gamma   90.00
#
_symmetry.space_group_name_H-M   'P 1'
#
loop_
_entity.id
_entity.type
_entity.pdbx_description
1 polymer ?
#
loop_
_entity_poly.entity_id
_entity_poly.type
_entity_poly.pdbx_seq_one_letter_code
_entity_poly.pdbx_strand_id
1 'polypeptide(L)'
;MDGKYYSSERSVQLLISLLKQHGIKKIVASPGTTNLSFVASLQQDEWFEVYSSVDERSAAYLACGMAEESGEPVVLSCTGATASRNYIPGLTEAYYRKLPVLAVTSTQDISRIGHHIAQVIDRRVIQNDIALLSEYIPATDDSVKEWSNTVRINCALLELRHRGGGPVHLNMETTYSRDYSVRELPQARMIRRVMPKDLFPELPKGRVAVVVGTHRKFTDPETAALDAFCSTYDAVVFTDHTSGYKGKYRVSILSSQEKDYCDLVSMDLLIHIGEVSGGYIGMRPQEVWRVNPDGALRDTYRKLTCVFEMEERAFFERYADTASAGRQGYLDACREELRAIWAKVPKSALPFSNVWIAHETAGRIPEGSVLFLGILNTLRTWNYFDLPDSVYGYANTGGFGIDGYISSFMGASWVHPDKLYFCVAGDLAFFYDMNVLGNRHVGRNVRILLVNNGKGTEFRNYMHPGAAFGEAADDYIAAAGHYGNKSRQLVRHYAEDLGYEYLSAENKEDYLRQLDRFLAPGLTDRPMLFEVFTDSRDESDAIRIMNNLNVSTKGVLKEAMKSVVGEKGKEMIKKVMGR
;
A
#
# COMPACT_ATOMS: atom_id res chain seq x y z
N MET A 1 -26.44 -38.29 -12.43
CA MET A 1 -25.74 -38.05 -11.14
C MET A 1 -26.52 -36.95 -10.41
N ASP A 2 -27.62 -37.34 -9.79
CA ASP A 2 -28.51 -36.34 -9.19
C ASP A 2 -27.89 -35.73 -7.92
N GLY A 3 -27.73 -34.43 -7.94
CA GLY A 3 -27.52 -33.62 -6.74
C GLY A 3 -26.08 -33.28 -6.33
N LYS A 4 -25.08 -33.58 -7.13
CA LYS A 4 -23.70 -33.11 -6.85
C LYS A 4 -23.30 -31.99 -7.82
N TYR A 5 -22.74 -30.92 -7.26
CA TYR A 5 -22.34 -29.71 -7.99
C TYR A 5 -20.88 -29.36 -7.65
N TYR A 6 -20.60 -28.12 -7.29
CA TYR A 6 -19.26 -27.69 -6.89
C TYR A 6 -19.01 -27.98 -5.40
N SER A 7 -17.75 -28.23 -5.06
CA SER A 7 -17.29 -28.35 -3.67
C SER A 7 -17.59 -27.09 -2.87
N SER A 8 -17.88 -27.27 -1.58
CA SER A 8 -18.03 -26.14 -0.63
C SER A 8 -16.70 -25.43 -0.31
N GLU A 9 -15.56 -25.96 -0.75
CA GLU A 9 -14.25 -25.34 -0.53
C GLU A 9 -14.11 -24.04 -1.31
N ARG A 10 -14.08 -22.90 -0.60
CA ARG A 10 -14.11 -21.57 -1.18
C ARG A 10 -12.93 -21.29 -2.12
N SER A 11 -11.70 -21.72 -1.77
CA SER A 11 -10.51 -21.57 -2.61
C SER A 11 -10.67 -22.28 -3.96
N VAL A 12 -11.29 -23.47 -3.96
CA VAL A 12 -11.61 -24.23 -5.18
C VAL A 12 -12.63 -23.48 -6.04
N GLN A 13 -13.70 -22.97 -5.43
CA GLN A 13 -14.72 -22.19 -6.13
C GLN A 13 -14.14 -20.92 -6.78
N LEU A 14 -13.24 -20.21 -6.08
CA LEU A 14 -12.56 -19.03 -6.61
C LEU A 14 -11.72 -19.37 -7.85
N LEU A 15 -10.93 -20.45 -7.78
CA LEU A 15 -10.14 -20.89 -8.93
C LEU A 15 -11.02 -21.24 -10.12
N ILE A 16 -12.07 -22.06 -9.92
CA ILE A 16 -12.98 -22.46 -11.01
C ILE A 16 -13.67 -21.24 -11.63
N SER A 17 -14.16 -20.32 -10.80
CA SER A 17 -14.77 -19.08 -11.27
C SER A 17 -13.81 -18.25 -12.13
N LEU A 18 -12.57 -18.09 -11.71
CA LEU A 18 -11.55 -17.34 -12.45
C LEU A 18 -11.10 -18.07 -13.72
N LEU A 19 -10.98 -19.40 -13.72
CA LEU A 19 -10.71 -20.18 -14.94
C LEU A 19 -11.78 -19.91 -16.00
N LYS A 20 -13.06 -19.93 -15.62
CA LYS A 20 -14.17 -19.61 -16.53
C LYS A 20 -14.08 -18.20 -17.07
N GLN A 21 -13.83 -17.23 -16.22
CA GLN A 21 -13.72 -15.81 -16.62
C GLN A 21 -12.51 -15.54 -17.54
N HIS A 22 -11.39 -16.26 -17.34
CA HIS A 22 -10.21 -16.20 -18.22
C HIS A 22 -10.32 -17.10 -19.47
N GLY A 23 -11.43 -17.83 -19.64
CA GLY A 23 -11.65 -18.70 -20.81
C GLY A 23 -10.77 -19.95 -20.83
N ILE A 24 -10.28 -20.43 -19.68
CA ILE A 24 -9.39 -21.59 -19.56
C ILE A 24 -10.21 -22.84 -19.25
N LYS A 25 -10.41 -23.70 -20.23
CA LYS A 25 -11.36 -24.81 -20.16
C LYS A 25 -10.75 -26.21 -20.28
N LYS A 26 -9.52 -26.34 -20.82
CA LYS A 26 -8.87 -27.64 -21.03
C LYS A 26 -8.15 -28.09 -19.76
N ILE A 27 -8.52 -29.26 -19.24
CA ILE A 27 -8.04 -29.82 -17.98
C ILE A 27 -7.51 -31.25 -18.22
N VAL A 28 -6.28 -31.51 -17.84
CA VAL A 28 -5.75 -32.91 -17.75
C VAL A 28 -5.68 -33.29 -16.28
N ALA A 29 -6.50 -34.22 -15.86
CA ALA A 29 -6.65 -34.65 -14.47
C ALA A 29 -6.02 -36.00 -14.21
N SER A 30 -5.14 -36.10 -13.21
CA SER A 30 -4.64 -37.36 -12.66
C SER A 30 -5.41 -37.72 -11.38
N PRO A 31 -5.67 -39.01 -11.13
CA PRO A 31 -6.46 -39.41 -9.96
C PRO A 31 -5.72 -39.14 -8.65
N GLY A 32 -6.43 -38.69 -7.63
CA GLY A 32 -5.86 -38.44 -6.31
C GLY A 32 -6.87 -37.91 -5.30
N THR A 33 -6.58 -38.12 -4.02
CA THR A 33 -7.52 -37.74 -2.96
C THR A 33 -7.49 -36.23 -2.67
N THR A 34 -6.30 -35.59 -2.66
CA THR A 34 -6.20 -34.16 -2.31
C THR A 34 -6.75 -33.25 -3.40
N ASN A 35 -6.75 -33.65 -4.66
CA ASN A 35 -7.34 -32.86 -5.75
C ASN A 35 -8.81 -33.19 -6.04
N LEU A 36 -9.43 -34.07 -5.23
CA LEU A 36 -10.81 -34.49 -5.43
C LEU A 36 -11.79 -33.32 -5.50
N SER A 37 -11.71 -32.38 -4.57
CA SER A 37 -12.61 -31.22 -4.53
C SER A 37 -12.58 -30.40 -5.83
N PHE A 38 -11.41 -30.22 -6.42
CA PHE A 38 -11.25 -29.53 -7.68
C PHE A 38 -11.74 -30.37 -8.87
N VAL A 39 -11.23 -31.59 -9.05
CA VAL A 39 -11.56 -32.42 -10.20
C VAL A 39 -13.04 -32.83 -10.21
N ALA A 40 -13.60 -33.20 -9.05
CA ALA A 40 -15.02 -33.54 -8.96
C ALA A 40 -15.95 -32.36 -9.31
N SER A 41 -15.56 -31.13 -8.96
CA SER A 41 -16.30 -29.94 -9.35
C SER A 41 -16.23 -29.70 -10.86
N LEU A 42 -15.06 -29.87 -11.47
CA LEU A 42 -14.88 -29.69 -12.92
C LEU A 42 -15.65 -30.68 -13.77
N GLN A 43 -15.67 -31.97 -13.37
CA GLN A 43 -16.37 -33.03 -14.11
C GLN A 43 -17.90 -32.89 -14.10
N GLN A 44 -18.46 -32.08 -13.21
CA GLN A 44 -19.90 -31.78 -13.14
C GLN A 44 -20.30 -30.57 -14.01
N ASP A 45 -19.34 -29.83 -14.53
CA ASP A 45 -19.56 -28.63 -15.32
C ASP A 45 -19.15 -28.87 -16.78
N GLU A 46 -20.15 -29.05 -17.65
CA GLU A 46 -19.97 -29.32 -19.09
C GLU A 46 -19.20 -28.22 -19.86
N TRP A 47 -18.98 -27.06 -19.23
CA TRP A 47 -18.15 -26.00 -19.81
C TRP A 47 -16.67 -26.40 -19.90
N PHE A 48 -16.20 -27.27 -18.99
CA PHE A 48 -14.82 -27.75 -18.99
C PHE A 48 -14.63 -29.02 -19.86
N GLU A 49 -13.50 -29.07 -20.55
CA GLU A 49 -13.03 -30.21 -21.31
C GLU A 49 -12.03 -30.99 -20.44
N VAL A 50 -12.51 -32.04 -19.76
CA VAL A 50 -11.68 -32.81 -18.81
C VAL A 50 -11.17 -34.10 -19.44
N TYR A 51 -9.85 -34.24 -19.45
CA TYR A 51 -9.12 -35.42 -19.97
C TYR A 51 -8.46 -36.17 -18.82
N SER A 52 -8.49 -37.48 -18.83
CA SER A 52 -7.88 -38.32 -17.80
C SER A 52 -6.49 -38.79 -18.20
N SER A 53 -5.54 -38.73 -17.26
CA SER A 53 -4.21 -39.36 -17.38
C SER A 53 -3.77 -39.90 -16.03
N VAL A 54 -3.55 -41.22 -15.95
CA VAL A 54 -3.17 -41.86 -14.68
C VAL A 54 -1.73 -41.51 -14.29
N ASP A 55 -0.82 -41.48 -15.25
CA ASP A 55 0.59 -41.10 -15.04
C ASP A 55 0.73 -39.56 -15.14
N GLU A 56 1.15 -38.92 -14.08
CA GLU A 56 1.30 -37.48 -14.00
C GLU A 56 2.40 -36.94 -14.93
N ARG A 57 3.47 -37.67 -15.17
CA ARG A 57 4.50 -37.31 -16.14
C ARG A 57 3.90 -37.26 -17.55
N SER A 58 3.16 -38.28 -17.93
CA SER A 58 2.43 -38.33 -19.21
C SER A 58 1.40 -37.18 -19.30
N ALA A 59 0.67 -36.91 -18.20
CA ALA A 59 -0.27 -35.80 -18.13
C ALA A 59 0.39 -34.45 -18.46
N ALA A 60 1.58 -34.20 -17.92
CA ALA A 60 2.31 -32.97 -18.17
C ALA A 60 2.72 -32.81 -19.65
N TYR A 61 3.18 -33.87 -20.30
CA TYR A 61 3.49 -33.87 -21.73
C TYR A 61 2.24 -33.80 -22.61
N LEU A 62 1.13 -34.40 -22.21
CA LEU A 62 -0.16 -34.23 -22.88
C LEU A 62 -0.60 -32.77 -22.87
N ALA A 63 -0.48 -32.10 -21.71
CA ALA A 63 -0.78 -30.68 -21.60
C ALA A 63 0.12 -29.83 -22.49
N CYS A 64 1.41 -30.14 -22.60
CA CYS A 64 2.32 -29.45 -23.54
C CYS A 64 1.85 -29.60 -25.00
N GLY A 65 1.50 -30.81 -25.44
CA GLY A 65 1.00 -31.04 -26.78
C GLY A 65 -0.32 -30.33 -27.07
N MET A 66 -1.24 -30.34 -26.09
CA MET A 66 -2.52 -29.63 -26.20
C MET A 66 -2.33 -28.11 -26.25
N ALA A 67 -1.45 -27.55 -25.41
CA ALA A 67 -1.16 -26.12 -25.38
C ALA A 67 -0.49 -25.66 -26.69
N GLU A 68 0.43 -26.45 -27.24
CA GLU A 68 1.10 -26.19 -28.51
C GLU A 68 0.11 -26.15 -29.69
N GLU A 69 -0.73 -27.16 -29.78
CA GLU A 69 -1.67 -27.31 -30.91
C GLU A 69 -2.80 -26.27 -30.85
N SER A 70 -3.33 -25.99 -29.65
CA SER A 70 -4.47 -25.09 -29.49
C SER A 70 -4.07 -23.61 -29.33
N GLY A 71 -2.85 -23.31 -28.87
CA GLY A 71 -2.45 -21.99 -28.43
C GLY A 71 -3.16 -21.51 -27.16
N GLU A 72 -3.90 -22.40 -26.48
CA GLU A 72 -4.68 -22.09 -25.27
C GLU A 72 -4.00 -22.62 -24.00
N PRO A 73 -4.22 -21.98 -22.84
CA PRO A 73 -3.77 -22.54 -21.59
C PRO A 73 -4.41 -23.88 -21.28
N VAL A 74 -3.60 -24.81 -20.74
CA VAL A 74 -4.05 -26.13 -20.31
C VAL A 74 -3.75 -26.31 -18.83
N VAL A 75 -4.73 -26.77 -18.06
CA VAL A 75 -4.60 -27.00 -16.62
C VAL A 75 -4.25 -28.46 -16.35
N LEU A 76 -3.24 -28.69 -15.52
CA LEU A 76 -2.91 -29.96 -14.92
C LEU A 76 -3.47 -30.05 -13.51
N SER A 77 -4.02 -31.17 -13.10
CA SER A 77 -4.42 -31.38 -11.71
C SER A 77 -3.96 -32.75 -11.19
N CYS A 78 -3.23 -32.74 -10.08
CA CYS A 78 -2.86 -33.94 -9.35
C CYS A 78 -2.85 -33.74 -7.84
N THR A 79 -2.73 -34.82 -7.10
CA THR A 79 -2.47 -34.80 -5.66
C THR A 79 -1.06 -34.31 -5.34
N GLY A 80 -0.74 -34.15 -4.04
CA GLY A 80 0.57 -33.76 -3.57
C GLY A 80 1.65 -34.84 -3.72
N ALA A 81 2.74 -34.70 -2.97
CA ALA A 81 3.84 -35.66 -2.89
C ALA A 81 4.47 -36.00 -4.26
N THR A 82 4.67 -37.29 -4.54
CA THR A 82 5.35 -37.80 -5.76
C THR A 82 4.62 -37.40 -7.04
N ALA A 83 3.29 -37.38 -7.04
CA ALA A 83 2.47 -36.97 -8.18
C ALA A 83 2.90 -35.59 -8.71
N SER A 84 3.00 -34.61 -7.81
CA SER A 84 3.43 -33.28 -8.18
C SER A 84 4.88 -33.23 -8.69
N ARG A 85 5.75 -34.12 -8.25
CA ARG A 85 7.15 -34.21 -8.73
C ARG A 85 7.23 -34.81 -10.12
N ASN A 86 6.30 -35.71 -10.48
CA ASN A 86 6.21 -36.25 -11.81
C ASN A 86 5.84 -35.23 -12.89
N TYR A 87 5.31 -34.07 -12.54
CA TYR A 87 5.09 -32.98 -13.49
C TYR A 87 6.39 -32.26 -13.94
N ILE A 88 7.49 -32.35 -13.16
CA ILE A 88 8.71 -31.61 -13.42
C ILE A 88 9.24 -31.76 -14.85
N PRO A 89 9.39 -32.96 -15.42
CA PRO A 89 9.90 -33.09 -16.80
C PRO A 89 9.05 -32.37 -17.84
N GLY A 90 7.72 -32.50 -17.77
CA GLY A 90 6.82 -31.82 -18.69
C GLY A 90 6.73 -30.29 -18.44
N LEU A 91 6.82 -29.85 -17.18
CA LEU A 91 6.90 -28.41 -16.87
C LEU A 91 8.22 -27.79 -17.33
N THR A 92 9.33 -28.53 -17.27
CA THR A 92 10.60 -28.09 -17.84
C THR A 92 10.46 -27.89 -19.36
N GLU A 93 9.83 -28.85 -20.07
CA GLU A 93 9.53 -28.70 -21.50
C GLU A 93 8.66 -27.46 -21.77
N ALA A 94 7.57 -27.28 -20.99
CA ALA A 94 6.70 -26.12 -21.10
C ALA A 94 7.44 -24.80 -20.86
N TYR A 95 8.37 -24.77 -19.91
CA TYR A 95 9.14 -23.58 -19.56
C TYR A 95 10.02 -23.09 -20.72
N TYR A 96 10.84 -24.00 -21.28
CA TYR A 96 11.75 -23.65 -22.36
C TYR A 96 11.06 -23.40 -23.69
N ARG A 97 9.86 -23.97 -23.89
CA ARG A 97 9.01 -23.72 -25.07
C ARG A 97 7.98 -22.61 -24.84
N LYS A 98 7.91 -22.04 -23.63
CA LYS A 98 6.95 -20.99 -23.26
C LYS A 98 5.49 -21.40 -23.45
N LEU A 99 5.17 -22.66 -23.17
CA LEU A 99 3.81 -23.18 -23.29
C LEU A 99 2.97 -22.80 -22.05
N PRO A 100 1.74 -22.29 -22.21
CA PRO A 100 0.91 -21.84 -21.12
C PRO A 100 0.26 -23.02 -20.38
N VAL A 101 1.01 -23.67 -19.50
CA VAL A 101 0.54 -24.81 -18.71
C VAL A 101 0.37 -24.40 -17.25
N LEU A 102 -0.84 -24.52 -16.70
CA LEU A 102 -1.14 -24.28 -15.29
C LEU A 102 -1.13 -25.59 -14.51
N ALA A 103 -0.13 -25.80 -13.67
CA ALA A 103 -0.09 -26.93 -12.76
C ALA A 103 -0.80 -26.60 -11.44
N VAL A 104 -1.94 -27.24 -11.18
CA VAL A 104 -2.67 -27.17 -9.91
C VAL A 104 -2.39 -28.44 -9.13
N THR A 105 -1.48 -28.35 -8.15
CA THR A 105 -1.13 -29.47 -7.28
C THR A 105 -1.77 -29.29 -5.93
N SER A 106 -2.56 -30.24 -5.48
CA SER A 106 -3.27 -30.12 -4.22
C SER A 106 -2.42 -30.55 -3.03
N THR A 107 -2.62 -29.92 -1.89
CA THR A 107 -1.91 -30.21 -0.65
C THR A 107 -2.85 -30.16 0.54
N GLN A 108 -2.42 -30.69 1.65
CA GLN A 108 -2.98 -30.38 2.96
C GLN A 108 -2.32 -29.10 3.51
N ASP A 109 -2.78 -28.60 4.65
CA ASP A 109 -2.19 -27.46 5.34
C ASP A 109 -0.66 -27.61 5.47
N ILE A 110 0.08 -26.59 5.04
CA ILE A 110 1.54 -26.56 5.06
C ILE A 110 2.13 -26.61 6.47
N SER A 111 1.35 -26.31 7.52
CA SER A 111 1.78 -26.50 8.91
C SER A 111 2.15 -27.95 9.23
N ARG A 112 1.67 -28.88 8.42
CA ARG A 112 1.95 -30.33 8.55
C ARG A 112 3.30 -30.77 7.96
N ILE A 113 3.99 -29.89 7.24
CA ILE A 113 5.32 -30.20 6.66
C ILE A 113 6.32 -30.48 7.78
N GLY A 114 7.06 -31.60 7.64
CA GLY A 114 8.06 -32.04 8.63
C GLY A 114 7.50 -32.88 9.79
N HIS A 115 6.20 -33.08 9.87
CA HIS A 115 5.55 -33.84 10.96
C HIS A 115 5.24 -35.30 10.64
N HIS A 116 5.93 -35.90 9.63
CA HIS A 116 5.74 -37.30 9.19
C HIS A 116 4.31 -37.64 8.79
N ILE A 117 3.57 -36.66 8.28
CA ILE A 117 2.22 -36.86 7.77
C ILE A 117 2.31 -37.35 6.31
N ALA A 118 1.59 -38.41 5.99
CA ALA A 118 1.60 -39.00 4.66
C ALA A 118 1.21 -37.98 3.57
N GLN A 119 1.94 -38.00 2.45
CA GLN A 119 1.73 -37.14 1.27
C GLN A 119 1.92 -35.64 1.49
N VAL A 120 2.45 -35.21 2.63
CA VAL A 120 2.78 -33.80 2.90
C VAL A 120 4.29 -33.59 2.78
N ILE A 121 4.72 -33.16 1.62
CA ILE A 121 6.12 -32.85 1.33
C ILE A 121 6.33 -31.34 1.16
N ASP A 122 7.54 -30.85 1.38
CA ASP A 122 7.86 -29.44 1.21
C ASP A 122 7.98 -29.07 -0.29
N ARG A 123 7.05 -28.24 -0.76
CA ARG A 123 6.98 -27.69 -2.12
C ARG A 123 6.90 -26.17 -2.11
N ARG A 124 7.29 -25.54 -1.02
CA ARG A 124 7.29 -24.06 -0.90
C ARG A 124 8.29 -23.41 -1.83
N VAL A 125 9.37 -24.14 -2.16
CA VAL A 125 10.36 -23.72 -3.15
C VAL A 125 10.38 -24.74 -4.28
N ILE A 126 10.31 -24.25 -5.51
CA ILE A 126 10.42 -25.03 -6.74
C ILE A 126 11.69 -24.64 -7.50
N GLN A 127 12.11 -25.46 -8.46
CA GLN A 127 13.21 -25.12 -9.36
C GLN A 127 12.84 -23.91 -10.21
N ASN A 128 13.84 -23.08 -10.55
CA ASN A 128 13.63 -21.81 -11.25
C ASN A 128 13.13 -21.98 -12.70
N ASP A 129 13.32 -23.15 -13.31
CA ASP A 129 13.07 -23.41 -14.73
C ASP A 129 11.92 -24.42 -14.98
N ILE A 130 10.97 -24.50 -14.04
CA ILE A 130 9.77 -25.31 -14.19
C ILE A 130 8.47 -24.51 -14.11
N ALA A 131 8.52 -23.26 -13.61
CA ALA A 131 7.38 -22.35 -13.61
C ALA A 131 7.85 -20.89 -13.52
N LEU A 132 7.14 -19.99 -14.20
CA LEU A 132 7.37 -18.55 -14.13
C LEU A 132 6.96 -17.98 -12.77
N LEU A 133 5.92 -18.57 -12.17
CA LEU A 133 5.36 -18.20 -10.88
C LEU A 133 4.88 -19.46 -10.16
N SER A 134 5.09 -19.54 -8.86
CA SER A 134 4.53 -20.56 -8.00
C SER A 134 3.89 -19.93 -6.78
N GLU A 135 2.58 -20.13 -6.61
CA GLU A 135 1.80 -19.57 -5.52
C GLU A 135 1.16 -20.65 -4.65
N TYR A 136 1.21 -20.43 -3.33
CA TYR A 136 0.45 -21.21 -2.38
C TYR A 136 -0.91 -20.58 -2.13
N ILE A 137 -1.97 -21.38 -2.30
CA ILE A 137 -3.36 -20.95 -2.10
C ILE A 137 -3.90 -21.66 -0.86
N PRO A 138 -3.90 -21.01 0.31
CA PRO A 138 -4.45 -21.58 1.54
C PRO A 138 -5.97 -21.78 1.45
N ALA A 139 -6.50 -22.66 2.30
CA ALA A 139 -7.94 -22.79 2.47
C ALA A 139 -8.55 -21.43 2.86
N THR A 140 -9.66 -21.09 2.22
CA THR A 140 -10.32 -19.78 2.39
C THR A 140 -11.41 -19.89 3.46
N ASP A 141 -11.16 -19.31 4.62
CA ASP A 141 -12.05 -19.30 5.80
C ASP A 141 -12.44 -17.89 6.27
N ASP A 142 -11.81 -16.87 5.71
CA ASP A 142 -12.11 -15.47 6.00
C ASP A 142 -11.96 -14.56 4.76
N SER A 143 -12.42 -13.31 4.89
CA SER A 143 -12.40 -12.32 3.80
C SER A 143 -10.99 -11.84 3.41
N VAL A 144 -10.01 -11.95 4.31
CA VAL A 144 -8.60 -11.57 4.02
C VAL A 144 -7.96 -12.62 3.15
N LYS A 145 -8.16 -13.91 3.49
CA LYS A 145 -7.70 -15.03 2.66
C LYS A 145 -8.42 -15.06 1.32
N GLU A 146 -9.74 -14.78 1.28
CA GLU A 146 -10.48 -14.69 0.03
C GLU A 146 -9.91 -13.62 -0.91
N TRP A 147 -9.67 -12.41 -0.39
CA TRP A 147 -9.01 -11.36 -1.14
C TRP A 147 -7.61 -11.76 -1.62
N SER A 148 -6.78 -12.26 -0.72
CA SER A 148 -5.40 -12.68 -1.05
C SER A 148 -5.37 -13.78 -2.10
N ASN A 149 -6.21 -14.82 -1.96
CA ASN A 149 -6.30 -15.92 -2.91
C ASN A 149 -6.81 -15.44 -4.27
N THR A 150 -7.79 -14.53 -4.28
CA THR A 150 -8.28 -13.92 -5.53
C THR A 150 -7.16 -13.20 -6.28
N VAL A 151 -6.33 -12.41 -5.59
CA VAL A 151 -5.19 -11.71 -6.23
C VAL A 151 -4.15 -12.71 -6.73
N ARG A 152 -3.75 -13.70 -5.91
CA ARG A 152 -2.74 -14.71 -6.26
C ARG A 152 -3.16 -15.57 -7.46
N ILE A 153 -4.42 -15.99 -7.51
CA ILE A 153 -4.94 -16.77 -8.64
C ILE A 153 -4.95 -15.91 -9.91
N ASN A 154 -5.43 -14.67 -9.86
CA ASN A 154 -5.36 -13.76 -11.01
C ASN A 154 -3.89 -13.57 -11.48
N CYS A 155 -2.97 -13.36 -10.54
CA CYS A 155 -1.54 -13.22 -10.85
C CYS A 155 -1.04 -14.44 -11.64
N ALA A 156 -1.34 -15.64 -11.16
CA ALA A 156 -0.97 -16.89 -11.80
C ALA A 156 -1.57 -17.04 -13.20
N LEU A 157 -2.86 -16.77 -13.36
CA LEU A 157 -3.53 -16.88 -14.66
C LEU A 157 -3.03 -15.87 -15.68
N LEU A 158 -2.70 -14.66 -15.24
CA LEU A 158 -2.14 -13.61 -16.10
C LEU A 158 -0.71 -13.93 -16.55
N GLU A 159 0.11 -14.59 -15.73
CA GLU A 159 1.48 -14.96 -16.09
C GLU A 159 1.57 -16.04 -17.17
N LEU A 160 0.52 -16.86 -17.36
CA LEU A 160 0.49 -17.88 -18.42
C LEU A 160 0.78 -17.34 -19.83
N ARG A 161 0.45 -16.06 -20.08
CA ARG A 161 0.64 -15.39 -21.38
C ARG A 161 1.49 -14.12 -21.31
N HIS A 162 2.00 -13.78 -20.13
CA HIS A 162 2.77 -12.58 -19.92
C HIS A 162 4.19 -12.71 -20.47
N ARG A 163 4.69 -11.70 -21.20
CA ARG A 163 6.07 -11.64 -21.75
C ARG A 163 6.49 -12.90 -22.51
N GLY A 164 5.59 -13.43 -23.29
CA GLY A 164 5.81 -14.65 -24.09
C GLY A 164 5.24 -15.90 -23.44
N GLY A 165 4.76 -15.83 -22.22
CA GLY A 165 4.08 -16.92 -21.53
C GLY A 165 4.99 -18.01 -20.99
N GLY A 166 4.37 -19.02 -20.41
CA GLY A 166 5.04 -20.20 -19.85
C GLY A 166 4.23 -20.90 -18.77
N PRO A 167 4.77 -21.96 -18.16
CA PRO A 167 4.08 -22.69 -17.12
C PRO A 167 4.01 -21.91 -15.81
N VAL A 168 2.93 -22.13 -15.07
CA VAL A 168 2.66 -21.55 -13.75
C VAL A 168 2.20 -22.64 -12.80
N HIS A 169 2.51 -22.52 -11.53
CA HIS A 169 2.16 -23.49 -10.51
C HIS A 169 1.30 -22.87 -9.39
N LEU A 170 0.19 -23.52 -9.08
CA LEU A 170 -0.63 -23.27 -7.90
C LEU A 170 -0.55 -24.48 -6.96
N ASN A 171 -0.03 -24.28 -5.76
CA ASN A 171 -0.07 -25.26 -4.69
C ASN A 171 -1.31 -24.99 -3.84
N MET A 172 -2.40 -25.71 -4.12
CA MET A 172 -3.71 -25.46 -3.53
C MET A 172 -3.95 -26.32 -2.30
N GLU A 173 -4.24 -25.68 -1.19
CA GLU A 173 -4.70 -26.38 0.01
C GLU A 173 -6.16 -26.81 -0.15
N THR A 174 -6.43 -28.09 0.18
CA THR A 174 -7.77 -28.69 0.20
C THR A 174 -8.04 -29.35 1.55
N THR A 175 -9.30 -29.36 1.98
CA THR A 175 -9.72 -29.83 3.30
C THR A 175 -10.44 -31.17 3.26
N TYR A 176 -10.46 -31.85 2.11
CA TYR A 176 -11.21 -33.09 1.88
C TYR A 176 -12.71 -32.94 2.11
N SER A 177 -13.28 -31.80 1.74
CA SER A 177 -14.72 -31.61 1.86
C SER A 177 -15.51 -32.72 1.16
N ARG A 178 -16.56 -33.21 1.81
CA ARG A 178 -17.53 -34.13 1.25
C ARG A 178 -18.79 -33.43 0.76
N ASP A 179 -18.85 -32.10 0.93
CA ASP A 179 -19.98 -31.31 0.53
C ASP A 179 -19.78 -30.75 -0.90
N TYR A 180 -20.67 -31.18 -1.79
CA TYR A 180 -20.76 -30.77 -3.20
C TYR A 180 -22.13 -30.16 -3.50
N SER A 181 -22.70 -29.45 -2.57
CA SER A 181 -24.04 -28.87 -2.67
C SER A 181 -24.09 -27.51 -3.37
N VAL A 182 -22.94 -26.88 -3.63
CA VAL A 182 -22.87 -25.53 -4.22
C VAL A 182 -23.26 -25.57 -5.69
N ARG A 183 -24.38 -24.91 -6.03
CA ARG A 183 -24.93 -24.89 -7.39
C ARG A 183 -24.36 -23.78 -8.25
N GLU A 184 -24.05 -22.63 -7.64
CA GLU A 184 -23.56 -21.45 -8.33
C GLU A 184 -22.21 -21.04 -7.79
N LEU A 185 -21.26 -20.84 -8.69
CA LEU A 185 -19.94 -20.33 -8.32
C LEU A 185 -20.05 -18.86 -7.88
N PRO A 186 -19.21 -18.41 -6.93
CA PRO A 186 -19.11 -17.00 -6.63
C PRO A 186 -18.61 -16.24 -7.86
N GLN A 187 -19.08 -15.01 -8.03
CA GLN A 187 -18.50 -14.10 -8.99
C GLN A 187 -17.15 -13.59 -8.44
N ALA A 188 -16.08 -14.36 -8.67
CA ALA A 188 -14.74 -13.96 -8.27
C ALA A 188 -14.31 -12.71 -9.07
N ARG A 189 -13.58 -11.80 -8.43
CA ARG A 189 -13.12 -10.58 -9.07
C ARG A 189 -11.96 -10.88 -10.04
N MET A 190 -12.24 -10.81 -11.33
CA MET A 190 -11.23 -10.91 -12.38
C MET A 190 -10.40 -9.63 -12.43
N ILE A 191 -9.08 -9.77 -12.52
CA ILE A 191 -8.14 -8.67 -12.78
C ILE A 191 -7.62 -8.83 -14.20
N ARG A 192 -7.61 -7.72 -14.96
CA ARG A 192 -7.07 -7.70 -16.33
C ARG A 192 -5.74 -6.98 -16.35
N ARG A 193 -4.81 -7.43 -17.18
CA ARG A 193 -3.60 -6.69 -17.53
C ARG A 193 -3.77 -6.07 -18.91
N VAL A 194 -3.45 -4.80 -19.03
CA VAL A 194 -3.55 -4.03 -20.27
C VAL A 194 -2.16 -3.53 -20.67
N MET A 195 -1.73 -3.89 -21.87
CA MET A 195 -0.47 -3.47 -22.46
C MET A 195 -0.71 -2.25 -23.37
N PRO A 196 0.32 -1.46 -23.72
CA PRO A 196 0.16 -0.26 -24.56
C PRO A 196 -0.53 -0.49 -25.92
N LYS A 197 -0.41 -1.71 -26.48
CA LYS A 197 -1.00 -2.11 -27.77
C LYS A 197 -2.42 -2.66 -27.67
N ASP A 198 -2.89 -2.93 -26.47
CA ASP A 198 -4.21 -3.53 -26.26
C ASP A 198 -5.33 -2.50 -26.40
N LEU A 199 -6.56 -2.97 -26.52
CA LEU A 199 -7.74 -2.12 -26.41
C LEU A 199 -7.92 -1.68 -24.96
N PHE A 200 -7.94 -0.37 -24.75
CA PHE A 200 -8.15 0.21 -23.44
C PHE A 200 -9.64 0.13 -23.07
N PRO A 201 -9.98 -0.26 -21.84
CA PRO A 201 -11.37 -0.22 -21.38
C PRO A 201 -11.87 1.21 -21.30
N GLU A 202 -13.17 1.40 -21.53
CA GLU A 202 -13.81 2.70 -21.29
C GLU A 202 -13.78 3.02 -19.79
N LEU A 203 -13.60 4.30 -19.45
CA LEU A 203 -13.72 4.72 -18.06
C LEU A 203 -15.17 4.58 -17.59
N PRO A 204 -15.40 4.12 -16.36
CA PRO A 204 -16.73 4.11 -15.77
C PRO A 204 -17.36 5.51 -15.78
N LYS A 205 -18.65 5.57 -16.02
CA LYS A 205 -19.40 6.82 -15.86
C LYS A 205 -19.54 7.10 -14.36
N GLY A 206 -19.11 8.26 -13.93
CA GLY A 206 -19.19 8.66 -12.53
C GLY A 206 -17.97 9.43 -12.08
N ARG A 207 -17.74 9.42 -10.77
CA ARG A 207 -16.64 10.15 -10.15
C ARG A 207 -15.33 9.37 -10.31
N VAL A 208 -14.33 10.04 -10.87
CA VAL A 208 -12.97 9.51 -11.07
C VAL A 208 -11.99 10.26 -10.20
N ALA A 209 -11.07 9.56 -9.58
CA ALA A 209 -9.95 10.16 -8.85
C ALA A 209 -8.64 9.43 -9.17
N VAL A 210 -7.54 10.15 -9.00
CA VAL A 210 -6.19 9.58 -9.01
C VAL A 210 -5.62 9.68 -7.61
N VAL A 211 -4.98 8.64 -7.11
CA VAL A 211 -4.16 8.70 -5.91
C VAL A 211 -2.71 8.43 -6.26
N VAL A 212 -1.85 9.31 -5.79
CA VAL A 212 -0.40 9.19 -5.99
C VAL A 212 0.23 8.84 -4.66
N GLY A 213 0.76 7.63 -4.52
CA GLY A 213 1.60 7.24 -3.40
C GLY A 213 2.95 7.96 -3.46
N THR A 214 3.96 7.46 -2.75
CA THR A 214 5.32 8.00 -2.88
C THR A 214 5.79 7.87 -4.32
N HIS A 215 6.26 8.97 -4.88
CA HIS A 215 6.65 9.06 -6.26
C HIS A 215 7.81 10.04 -6.43
N ARG A 216 8.64 9.84 -7.46
CA ARG A 216 9.61 10.86 -7.86
C ARG A 216 8.92 12.16 -8.27
N LYS A 217 9.66 13.24 -8.31
CA LYS A 217 9.15 14.50 -8.86
C LYS A 217 8.63 14.29 -10.29
N PHE A 218 7.39 14.71 -10.54
CA PHE A 218 6.82 14.72 -11.89
C PHE A 218 7.57 15.73 -12.77
N THR A 219 7.82 15.36 -13.99
CA THR A 219 8.27 16.28 -15.04
C THR A 219 7.10 17.13 -15.54
N ASP A 220 7.41 18.25 -16.21
CA ASP A 220 6.36 19.11 -16.78
C ASP A 220 5.45 18.36 -17.77
N PRO A 221 5.97 17.48 -18.69
CA PRO A 221 5.11 16.69 -19.57
C PRO A 221 4.21 15.69 -18.83
N GLU A 222 4.69 15.05 -17.77
CA GLU A 222 3.90 14.13 -16.94
C GLU A 222 2.79 14.89 -16.19
N THR A 223 3.14 16.05 -15.64
CA THR A 223 2.17 16.92 -14.96
C THR A 223 1.08 17.39 -15.94
N ALA A 224 1.47 17.81 -17.15
CA ALA A 224 0.54 18.23 -18.18
C ALA A 224 -0.40 17.12 -18.64
N ALA A 225 0.11 15.88 -18.80
CA ALA A 225 -0.70 14.74 -19.18
C ALA A 225 -1.75 14.39 -18.10
N LEU A 226 -1.35 14.39 -16.83
CA LEU A 226 -2.27 14.14 -15.71
C LEU A 226 -3.28 15.27 -15.55
N ASP A 227 -2.87 16.53 -15.72
CA ASP A 227 -3.76 17.68 -15.70
C ASP A 227 -4.80 17.63 -16.82
N ALA A 228 -4.40 17.25 -18.05
CA ALA A 228 -5.31 17.08 -19.18
C ALA A 228 -6.34 15.97 -18.91
N PHE A 229 -5.90 14.84 -18.38
CA PHE A 229 -6.78 13.76 -17.94
C PHE A 229 -7.82 14.25 -16.93
N CYS A 230 -7.37 14.93 -15.88
CA CYS A 230 -8.27 15.45 -14.85
C CYS A 230 -9.27 16.47 -15.42
N SER A 231 -8.83 17.30 -16.35
CA SER A 231 -9.69 18.24 -17.07
C SER A 231 -10.79 17.54 -17.86
N THR A 232 -10.46 16.43 -18.53
CA THR A 232 -11.39 15.66 -19.38
C THR A 232 -12.47 14.98 -18.54
N TYR A 233 -12.08 14.40 -17.40
CA TYR A 233 -12.97 13.53 -16.59
C TYR A 233 -13.51 14.17 -15.32
N ASP A 234 -13.28 15.47 -15.09
CA ASP A 234 -13.59 16.14 -13.82
C ASP A 234 -12.98 15.39 -12.63
N ALA A 235 -11.72 14.96 -12.78
CA ALA A 235 -11.02 14.17 -11.79
C ALA A 235 -10.13 15.04 -10.90
N VAL A 236 -9.73 14.51 -9.74
CA VAL A 236 -8.77 15.13 -8.82
C VAL A 236 -7.62 14.18 -8.53
N VAL A 237 -6.50 14.74 -8.09
CA VAL A 237 -5.29 14.00 -7.72
C VAL A 237 -5.05 14.13 -6.23
N PHE A 238 -5.34 13.07 -5.49
CA PHE A 238 -5.04 13.00 -4.06
C PHE A 238 -3.56 12.71 -3.83
N THR A 239 -2.93 13.56 -3.02
CA THR A 239 -1.49 13.51 -2.78
C THR A 239 -1.15 13.71 -1.31
N ASP A 240 -0.04 13.11 -0.88
CA ASP A 240 0.71 13.51 0.31
C ASP A 240 2.00 14.27 -0.09
N HIS A 241 2.82 14.65 0.89
CA HIS A 241 4.05 15.38 0.59
C HIS A 241 5.08 14.57 -0.20
N THR A 242 4.99 13.23 -0.20
CA THR A 242 5.91 12.34 -0.92
C THR A 242 5.47 12.02 -2.35
N SER A 243 4.32 12.51 -2.78
CA SER A 243 3.72 12.14 -4.07
C SER A 243 4.39 12.78 -5.30
N GLY A 244 5.22 13.81 -5.12
CA GLY A 244 5.98 14.43 -6.22
C GLY A 244 5.16 15.22 -7.25
N TYR A 245 3.83 15.15 -7.26
CA TYR A 245 2.95 15.90 -8.16
C TYR A 245 2.57 17.26 -7.58
N LYS A 246 2.75 18.31 -8.39
CA LYS A 246 2.44 19.71 -8.04
C LYS A 246 1.50 20.39 -9.05
N GLY A 247 0.78 19.60 -9.86
CA GLY A 247 -0.18 20.11 -10.85
C GLY A 247 -1.43 20.74 -10.22
N LYS A 248 -2.25 21.36 -11.07
CA LYS A 248 -3.39 22.18 -10.65
C LYS A 248 -4.57 21.38 -10.07
N TYR A 249 -4.63 20.06 -10.30
CA TYR A 249 -5.70 19.20 -9.78
C TYR A 249 -5.35 18.51 -8.45
N ARG A 250 -4.26 18.94 -7.81
CA ARG A 250 -3.81 18.44 -6.51
C ARG A 250 -4.81 18.74 -5.40
N VAL A 251 -5.09 17.70 -4.61
CA VAL A 251 -5.88 17.75 -3.37
C VAL A 251 -5.11 17.04 -2.27
N SER A 252 -4.98 17.64 -1.09
CA SER A 252 -4.37 16.99 0.06
C SER A 252 -5.20 15.80 0.51
N ILE A 253 -4.51 14.69 0.92
CA ILE A 253 -5.15 13.52 1.51
C ILE A 253 -5.79 13.79 2.88
N LEU A 254 -5.63 14.97 3.44
CA LEU A 254 -6.23 15.34 4.73
C LEU A 254 -7.73 15.05 4.77
N SER A 255 -8.45 15.28 3.66
CA SER A 255 -9.88 14.99 3.54
C SER A 255 -10.23 13.50 3.69
N SER A 256 -9.27 12.60 3.51
CA SER A 256 -9.45 11.15 3.62
C SER A 256 -9.15 10.58 5.01
N GLN A 257 -8.55 11.39 5.90
CA GLN A 257 -8.12 10.93 7.24
C GLN A 257 -9.21 11.06 8.29
N GLU A 258 -10.33 11.65 7.94
CA GLU A 258 -11.40 11.92 8.88
C GLU A 258 -12.29 10.71 9.19
N LYS A 259 -12.78 10.65 10.43
CA LYS A 259 -13.67 9.57 10.89
C LYS A 259 -15.07 9.65 10.31
N ASP A 260 -15.60 10.85 10.10
CA ASP A 260 -16.85 11.10 9.39
C ASP A 260 -16.52 11.41 7.93
N TYR A 261 -16.56 10.38 7.15
CA TYR A 261 -16.16 10.41 5.76
C TYR A 261 -16.90 11.45 4.94
N CYS A 262 -16.16 12.37 4.38
CA CYS A 262 -16.64 13.20 3.29
C CYS A 262 -17.00 12.30 2.09
N ASP A 263 -18.17 12.52 1.48
CA ASP A 263 -18.58 11.79 0.27
C ASP A 263 -17.59 11.97 -0.90
N LEU A 264 -16.75 13.01 -0.82
CA LEU A 264 -15.74 13.31 -1.82
C LEU A 264 -14.61 12.27 -1.93
N VAL A 265 -14.41 11.44 -0.89
CA VAL A 265 -13.45 10.32 -0.93
C VAL A 265 -14.08 9.00 -1.39
N SER A 266 -15.36 9.03 -1.79
CA SER A 266 -16.06 7.93 -2.44
C SER A 266 -16.11 8.19 -3.95
N MET A 267 -15.61 7.25 -4.74
CA MET A 267 -15.54 7.37 -6.20
C MET A 267 -15.88 6.04 -6.89
N ASP A 268 -16.33 6.14 -8.13
CA ASP A 268 -16.60 4.97 -8.96
C ASP A 268 -15.29 4.32 -9.43
N LEU A 269 -14.32 5.15 -9.83
CA LEU A 269 -12.98 4.69 -10.23
C LEU A 269 -11.89 5.45 -9.49
N LEU A 270 -10.95 4.69 -8.91
CA LEU A 270 -9.68 5.20 -8.39
C LEU A 270 -8.52 4.69 -9.24
N ILE A 271 -7.77 5.59 -9.84
CA ILE A 271 -6.50 5.27 -10.50
C ILE A 271 -5.39 5.41 -9.46
N HIS A 272 -4.67 4.31 -9.21
CA HIS A 272 -3.61 4.26 -8.23
C HIS A 272 -2.25 4.21 -8.92
N ILE A 273 -1.40 5.20 -8.65
CA ILE A 273 -0.02 5.31 -9.14
C ILE A 273 0.95 5.59 -7.99
N GLY A 274 2.24 5.52 -8.28
CA GLY A 274 3.29 5.67 -7.25
C GLY A 274 3.40 4.44 -6.34
N GLU A 275 4.21 4.53 -5.29
CA GLU A 275 4.52 3.43 -4.38
C GLU A 275 3.83 3.58 -3.00
N VAL A 276 4.41 3.02 -1.95
CA VAL A 276 3.81 3.04 -0.61
C VAL A 276 3.63 4.48 -0.11
N SER A 277 2.41 4.89 0.19
CA SER A 277 2.16 6.18 0.83
C SER A 277 2.50 6.14 2.32
N GLY A 278 3.09 7.22 2.80
CA GLY A 278 3.39 7.40 4.23
C GLY A 278 2.18 7.78 5.08
N GLY A 279 1.11 8.24 4.45
CA GLY A 279 -0.15 8.59 5.08
C GLY A 279 -1.20 7.49 5.00
N TYR A 280 -2.20 7.55 5.87
CA TYR A 280 -3.41 6.74 5.70
C TYR A 280 -4.29 7.40 4.64
N ILE A 281 -4.63 6.64 3.61
CA ILE A 281 -5.48 7.11 2.52
C ILE A 281 -6.81 6.36 2.61
N GLY A 282 -7.79 7.00 3.21
CA GLY A 282 -9.13 6.44 3.48
C GLY A 282 -10.07 6.47 2.27
N MET A 283 -9.57 6.27 1.05
CA MET A 283 -10.39 6.25 -0.16
C MET A 283 -11.37 5.07 -0.20
N ARG A 284 -12.55 5.29 -0.80
CA ARG A 284 -13.61 4.29 -0.96
C ARG A 284 -14.01 4.11 -2.41
N PRO A 285 -13.13 3.51 -3.22
CA PRO A 285 -13.45 3.22 -4.61
C PRO A 285 -14.43 2.06 -4.73
N GLN A 286 -15.27 2.09 -5.78
CA GLN A 286 -15.99 0.92 -6.25
C GLN A 286 -15.05 0.02 -7.08
N GLU A 287 -14.17 0.64 -7.88
CA GLU A 287 -13.21 0.00 -8.74
C GLU A 287 -11.84 0.68 -8.65
N VAL A 288 -10.76 -0.08 -8.77
CA VAL A 288 -9.38 0.42 -8.79
C VAL A 288 -8.66 -0.04 -10.05
N TRP A 289 -7.99 0.89 -10.71
CA TRP A 289 -7.02 0.63 -11.75
C TRP A 289 -5.62 0.99 -11.27
N ARG A 290 -4.66 0.09 -11.46
CA ARG A 290 -3.25 0.36 -11.17
C ARG A 290 -2.51 0.65 -12.47
N VAL A 291 -1.71 1.72 -12.49
CA VAL A 291 -0.80 2.01 -13.61
C VAL A 291 0.62 1.95 -13.09
N ASN A 292 1.42 1.08 -13.66
CA ASN A 292 2.83 0.93 -13.32
C ASN A 292 3.60 0.15 -14.40
N PRO A 293 4.86 0.53 -14.69
CA PRO A 293 5.64 -0.12 -15.75
C PRO A 293 5.96 -1.60 -15.50
N ASP A 294 5.98 -2.05 -14.25
CA ASP A 294 6.29 -3.45 -13.90
C ASP A 294 5.08 -4.40 -14.04
N GLY A 295 3.86 -3.86 -14.20
CA GLY A 295 2.64 -4.65 -14.35
C GLY A 295 2.24 -5.48 -13.13
N ALA A 296 2.82 -5.20 -11.95
CA ALA A 296 2.56 -5.96 -10.73
C ALA A 296 1.17 -5.64 -10.14
N LEU A 297 0.50 -6.68 -9.68
CA LEU A 297 -0.83 -6.59 -9.07
C LEU A 297 -0.69 -6.13 -7.61
N ARG A 298 -0.90 -4.83 -7.36
CA ARG A 298 -0.90 -4.22 -6.03
C ARG A 298 -2.32 -3.76 -5.71
N ASP A 299 -3.00 -4.47 -4.81
CA ASP A 299 -4.43 -4.26 -4.51
C ASP A 299 -4.66 -3.67 -3.12
N THR A 300 -4.10 -2.49 -2.89
CA THR A 300 -4.16 -1.77 -1.60
C THR A 300 -5.60 -1.56 -1.11
N TYR A 301 -6.53 -1.27 -2.02
CA TYR A 301 -7.93 -0.96 -1.70
C TYR A 301 -8.87 -2.17 -1.80
N ARG A 302 -8.37 -3.37 -2.12
CA ARG A 302 -9.15 -4.60 -2.32
C ARG A 302 -10.22 -4.50 -3.40
N LYS A 303 -9.98 -3.64 -4.41
CA LYS A 303 -10.91 -3.33 -5.51
C LYS A 303 -10.26 -3.32 -6.89
N LEU A 304 -9.04 -3.82 -7.00
CA LEU A 304 -8.27 -3.85 -8.24
C LEU A 304 -8.97 -4.71 -9.30
N THR A 305 -9.24 -4.14 -10.47
CA THR A 305 -9.84 -4.83 -11.61
C THR A 305 -8.96 -4.74 -12.86
N CYS A 306 -8.05 -3.75 -12.93
CA CYS A 306 -7.20 -3.55 -14.08
C CYS A 306 -5.80 -3.09 -13.69
N VAL A 307 -4.79 -3.67 -14.33
CA VAL A 307 -3.39 -3.22 -14.24
C VAL A 307 -2.92 -2.82 -15.62
N PHE A 308 -2.45 -1.59 -15.76
CA PHE A 308 -1.86 -1.07 -16.98
C PHE A 308 -0.33 -1.16 -16.88
N GLU A 309 0.28 -2.08 -17.62
CA GLU A 309 1.73 -2.24 -17.69
C GLU A 309 2.32 -1.25 -18.68
N MET A 310 2.47 -0.02 -18.25
CA MET A 310 3.00 1.08 -19.06
C MET A 310 3.42 2.26 -18.19
N GLU A 311 4.14 3.20 -18.80
CA GLU A 311 4.45 4.49 -18.21
C GLU A 311 3.17 5.29 -17.93
N GLU A 312 3.10 5.95 -16.79
CA GLU A 312 1.94 6.73 -16.34
C GLU A 312 1.56 7.82 -17.32
N ARG A 313 2.57 8.52 -17.88
CA ARG A 313 2.36 9.54 -18.91
C ARG A 313 1.61 8.98 -20.12
N ALA A 314 2.02 7.82 -20.62
CA ALA A 314 1.38 7.19 -21.78
C ALA A 314 -0.08 6.82 -21.50
N PHE A 315 -0.37 6.35 -20.28
CA PHE A 315 -1.73 6.08 -19.83
C PHE A 315 -2.60 7.35 -19.84
N PHE A 316 -2.14 8.43 -19.21
CA PHE A 316 -2.91 9.67 -19.11
C PHE A 316 -3.09 10.35 -20.47
N GLU A 317 -2.05 10.39 -21.30
CA GLU A 317 -2.14 10.93 -22.69
C GLU A 317 -3.15 10.13 -23.55
N ARG A 318 -3.24 8.81 -23.35
CA ARG A 318 -4.17 7.96 -24.10
C ARG A 318 -5.63 8.23 -23.78
N TYR A 319 -5.94 8.56 -22.51
CA TYR A 319 -7.29 8.87 -22.08
C TYR A 319 -7.65 10.35 -22.19
N ALA A 320 -6.66 11.24 -22.18
CA ALA A 320 -6.93 12.66 -22.24
C ALA A 320 -7.53 13.06 -23.59
N ASP A 321 -8.61 13.82 -23.54
CA ASP A 321 -9.17 14.53 -24.69
C ASP A 321 -8.79 16.00 -24.60
N THR A 322 -7.83 16.40 -25.41
CA THR A 322 -7.33 17.78 -25.44
C THR A 322 -8.36 18.79 -25.98
N ALA A 323 -9.45 18.32 -26.60
CA ALA A 323 -10.53 19.15 -27.09
C ALA A 323 -11.63 19.39 -26.03
N SER A 324 -11.61 18.66 -24.92
CA SER A 324 -12.61 18.81 -23.86
C SER A 324 -12.45 20.15 -23.11
N ALA A 325 -13.57 20.79 -22.81
CA ALA A 325 -13.58 21.94 -21.92
C ALA A 325 -13.15 21.53 -20.51
N GLY A 326 -12.24 22.28 -19.91
CA GLY A 326 -11.75 21.98 -18.56
C GLY A 326 -12.87 21.92 -17.53
N ARG A 327 -13.09 20.75 -16.93
CA ARG A 327 -14.02 20.53 -15.83
C ARG A 327 -13.25 20.61 -14.51
N GLN A 328 -13.84 21.21 -13.50
CA GLN A 328 -13.22 21.41 -12.18
C GLN A 328 -14.22 21.30 -11.02
N GLY A 329 -15.43 20.80 -11.26
CA GLY A 329 -16.47 20.72 -10.24
C GLY A 329 -16.08 19.85 -9.04
N TYR A 330 -15.43 18.72 -9.30
CA TYR A 330 -14.91 17.85 -8.23
C TYR A 330 -13.74 18.50 -7.48
N LEU A 331 -12.83 19.18 -8.18
CA LEU A 331 -11.71 19.92 -7.57
C LEU A 331 -12.21 21.04 -6.66
N ASP A 332 -13.19 21.82 -7.14
CA ASP A 332 -13.76 22.93 -6.39
C ASP A 332 -14.45 22.44 -5.11
N ALA A 333 -15.23 21.36 -5.21
CA ALA A 333 -15.86 20.71 -4.06
C ALA A 333 -14.82 20.22 -3.03
N CYS A 334 -13.75 19.57 -3.48
CA CYS A 334 -12.65 19.12 -2.59
C CYS A 334 -11.94 20.30 -1.91
N ARG A 335 -11.69 21.37 -2.64
CA ARG A 335 -11.04 22.57 -2.09
C ARG A 335 -11.92 23.31 -1.11
N GLU A 336 -13.21 23.35 -1.35
CA GLU A 336 -14.18 23.95 -0.42
C GLU A 336 -14.22 23.16 0.89
N GLU A 337 -14.29 21.84 0.80
CA GLU A 337 -14.27 20.96 1.98
C GLU A 337 -12.97 21.13 2.78
N LEU A 338 -11.80 21.11 2.11
CA LEU A 338 -10.52 21.34 2.79
C LEU A 338 -10.47 22.72 3.49
N ARG A 339 -10.99 23.77 2.84
CA ARG A 339 -11.09 25.09 3.48
C ARG A 339 -11.99 25.06 4.72
N ALA A 340 -13.12 24.36 4.64
CA ALA A 340 -14.04 24.17 5.77
C ALA A 340 -13.37 23.39 6.92
N ILE A 341 -12.58 22.37 6.62
CA ILE A 341 -11.80 21.62 7.62
C ILE A 341 -10.77 22.51 8.29
N TRP A 342 -9.97 23.23 7.52
CA TRP A 342 -8.94 24.10 8.05
C TRP A 342 -9.48 25.28 8.86
N ALA A 343 -10.67 25.77 8.54
CA ALA A 343 -11.35 26.80 9.33
C ALA A 343 -11.71 26.31 10.75
N LYS A 344 -11.84 25.00 10.95
CA LYS A 344 -12.12 24.39 12.26
C LYS A 344 -10.88 24.11 13.11
N VAL A 345 -9.65 24.22 12.53
CA VAL A 345 -8.41 24.01 13.28
C VAL A 345 -8.29 25.10 14.37
N PRO A 346 -8.29 24.73 15.66
CA PRO A 346 -8.27 25.69 16.75
C PRO A 346 -6.82 26.19 16.98
N LYS A 347 -6.33 27.04 16.09
CA LYS A 347 -4.93 27.51 16.03
C LYS A 347 -4.36 27.94 17.38
N SER A 348 -5.13 28.71 18.17
CA SER A 348 -4.72 29.18 19.50
C SER A 348 -4.73 28.08 20.57
N ALA A 349 -5.55 27.04 20.40
CA ALA A 349 -5.73 25.96 21.37
C ALA A 349 -4.91 24.69 21.04
N LEU A 350 -4.23 24.64 19.88
CA LEU A 350 -3.30 23.54 19.61
C LEU A 350 -2.18 23.54 20.67
N PRO A 351 -1.90 22.41 21.35
CA PRO A 351 -0.77 22.30 22.26
C PRO A 351 0.56 22.52 21.54
N PHE A 352 1.63 22.82 22.28
CA PHE A 352 2.98 22.89 21.74
C PHE A 352 3.46 21.48 21.37
N SER A 353 3.37 21.15 20.10
CA SER A 353 3.49 19.79 19.56
C SER A 353 3.99 19.82 18.11
N ASN A 354 4.32 18.66 17.57
CA ASN A 354 4.70 18.51 16.16
C ASN A 354 3.60 19.01 15.19
N VAL A 355 2.32 18.85 15.56
CA VAL A 355 1.19 19.43 14.80
C VAL A 355 1.26 20.96 14.76
N TRP A 356 1.45 21.61 15.93
CA TRP A 356 1.57 23.05 16.01
C TRP A 356 2.83 23.56 15.29
N ILE A 357 3.95 22.87 15.45
CA ILE A 357 5.21 23.17 14.76
C ILE A 357 5.00 23.11 13.23
N ALA A 358 4.35 22.06 12.72
CA ALA A 358 4.02 21.94 11.31
C ALA A 358 3.12 23.07 10.82
N HIS A 359 2.10 23.46 11.62
CA HIS A 359 1.21 24.57 11.30
C HIS A 359 1.98 25.90 11.12
N GLU A 360 2.93 26.20 12.02
CA GLU A 360 3.69 27.47 11.98
C GLU A 360 4.79 27.47 10.91
N THR A 361 5.22 26.28 10.43
CA THR A 361 6.46 26.14 9.67
C THR A 361 6.22 25.74 8.21
N ALA A 362 5.31 24.81 7.96
CA ALA A 362 5.18 24.13 6.66
C ALA A 362 5.03 25.11 5.49
N GLY A 363 4.08 26.04 5.58
CA GLY A 363 3.81 27.06 4.55
C GLY A 363 4.88 28.17 4.44
N ARG A 364 5.87 28.18 5.35
CA ARG A 364 6.93 29.19 5.41
C ARG A 364 8.30 28.67 4.98
N ILE A 365 8.40 27.38 4.66
CA ILE A 365 9.66 26.81 4.14
C ILE A 365 10.05 27.57 2.87
N PRO A 366 11.31 28.05 2.76
CA PRO A 366 11.75 28.84 1.61
C PRO A 366 11.51 28.12 0.28
N GLU A 367 11.07 28.88 -0.72
CA GLU A 367 10.84 28.41 -2.08
C GLU A 367 12.07 27.68 -2.65
N GLY A 368 11.85 26.63 -3.43
CA GLY A 368 12.90 25.83 -4.05
C GLY A 368 13.64 24.90 -3.10
N SER A 369 13.32 24.89 -1.81
CA SER A 369 13.90 23.97 -0.81
C SER A 369 13.40 22.55 -0.98
N VAL A 370 14.08 21.63 -0.31
CA VAL A 370 13.71 20.22 -0.19
C VAL A 370 13.42 19.89 1.26
N LEU A 371 12.33 19.18 1.52
CA LEU A 371 11.91 18.79 2.86
C LEU A 371 11.96 17.26 3.03
N PHE A 372 12.70 16.77 4.01
CA PHE A 372 12.69 15.38 4.46
C PHE A 372 11.88 15.25 5.75
N LEU A 373 10.96 14.31 5.75
CA LEU A 373 10.07 14.05 6.90
C LEU A 373 10.35 12.66 7.47
N GLY A 374 10.56 12.59 8.76
CA GLY A 374 10.57 11.31 9.48
C GLY A 374 9.21 10.61 9.31
N ILE A 375 9.22 9.31 9.11
CA ILE A 375 8.00 8.52 8.98
C ILE A 375 7.15 8.54 10.27
N LEU A 376 5.95 8.00 10.20
CA LEU A 376 4.97 7.93 11.29
C LEU A 376 4.46 9.32 11.68
N ASN A 377 4.58 9.73 12.96
CA ASN A 377 3.99 10.96 13.47
C ASN A 377 4.39 12.20 12.67
N THR A 378 5.67 12.37 12.35
CA THR A 378 6.14 13.56 11.64
C THR A 378 5.52 13.66 10.26
N LEU A 379 5.63 12.62 9.43
CA LEU A 379 5.04 12.63 8.08
C LEU A 379 3.52 12.83 8.12
N ARG A 380 2.82 12.14 9.04
CA ARG A 380 1.36 12.24 9.16
C ARG A 380 0.93 13.65 9.60
N THR A 381 1.60 14.24 10.57
CA THR A 381 1.24 15.57 11.09
C THR A 381 1.58 16.68 10.11
N TRP A 382 2.67 16.57 9.39
CA TRP A 382 3.06 17.55 8.38
C TRP A 382 2.15 17.52 7.15
N ASN A 383 1.60 16.35 6.81
CA ASN A 383 0.60 16.22 5.74
C ASN A 383 -0.73 16.96 6.03
N TYR A 384 -0.96 17.46 7.24
CA TYR A 384 -2.10 18.32 7.53
C TYR A 384 -1.97 19.72 6.90
N PHE A 385 -0.77 20.20 6.59
CA PHE A 385 -0.52 21.57 6.18
C PHE A 385 0.21 21.61 4.83
N ASP A 386 -0.20 22.54 3.97
CA ASP A 386 0.40 22.68 2.65
C ASP A 386 1.83 23.23 2.71
N LEU A 387 2.66 22.74 1.79
CA LEU A 387 3.99 23.28 1.49
C LEU A 387 3.90 24.28 0.33
N PRO A 388 4.82 25.25 0.22
CA PRO A 388 4.97 26.05 -1.00
C PRO A 388 5.10 25.18 -2.24
N ASP A 389 4.58 25.63 -3.38
CA ASP A 389 4.49 24.81 -4.59
C ASP A 389 5.84 24.33 -5.11
N SER A 390 6.90 25.07 -4.90
CA SER A 390 8.26 24.71 -5.31
C SER A 390 8.99 23.81 -4.31
N VAL A 391 8.41 23.54 -3.12
CA VAL A 391 8.99 22.68 -2.09
C VAL A 391 8.49 21.24 -2.25
N TYR A 392 9.41 20.30 -2.42
CA TYR A 392 9.11 18.87 -2.52
C TYR A 392 9.45 18.15 -1.22
N GLY A 393 8.51 17.31 -0.77
CA GLY A 393 8.68 16.47 0.42
C GLY A 393 9.15 15.06 0.08
N TYR A 394 9.97 14.48 0.96
CA TYR A 394 10.48 13.10 0.86
C TYR A 394 10.41 12.41 2.22
N ALA A 395 10.28 11.10 2.21
CA ALA A 395 10.37 10.25 3.39
C ALA A 395 10.80 8.82 2.99
N ASN A 396 11.40 8.09 3.92
CA ASN A 396 11.81 6.70 3.68
C ASN A 396 10.60 5.75 3.81
N THR A 397 9.64 5.84 2.90
CA THR A 397 8.38 5.08 2.93
C THR A 397 8.54 3.61 2.50
N GLY A 398 9.59 3.26 1.78
CA GLY A 398 9.77 1.90 1.25
C GLY A 398 9.93 0.83 2.34
N GLY A 399 10.85 1.04 3.28
CA GLY A 399 11.10 0.15 4.42
C GLY A 399 10.32 0.55 5.68
N PHE A 400 9.78 1.75 5.74
CA PHE A 400 9.07 2.30 6.90
C PHE A 400 9.88 2.29 8.21
N GLY A 401 11.23 2.23 8.12
CA GLY A 401 12.12 2.27 9.27
C GLY A 401 12.37 3.70 9.77
N ILE A 402 12.53 3.88 11.07
CA ILE A 402 12.91 5.16 11.67
C ILE A 402 14.42 5.41 11.58
N ASP A 403 15.17 4.41 11.20
CA ASP A 403 16.63 4.43 11.02
C ASP A 403 17.01 4.91 9.61
N GLY A 404 18.10 5.66 9.51
CA GLY A 404 18.73 6.00 8.24
C GLY A 404 18.09 7.11 7.41
N TYR A 405 16.98 7.74 7.82
CA TYR A 405 16.39 8.79 6.99
C TYR A 405 17.16 10.12 7.07
N ILE A 406 17.87 10.41 8.16
CA ILE A 406 18.78 11.56 8.23
C ILE A 406 19.97 11.32 7.31
N SER A 407 20.46 10.10 7.21
CA SER A 407 21.48 9.71 6.21
C SER A 407 20.98 9.89 4.78
N SER A 408 19.73 9.52 4.48
CA SER A 408 19.10 9.77 3.18
C SER A 408 19.02 11.26 2.87
N PHE A 409 18.60 12.05 3.83
CA PHE A 409 18.55 13.51 3.75
C PHE A 409 19.93 14.12 3.52
N MET A 410 20.94 13.70 4.28
CA MET A 410 22.32 14.18 4.09
C MET A 410 22.83 13.86 2.70
N GLY A 411 22.68 12.62 2.24
CA GLY A 411 23.07 12.24 0.88
C GLY A 411 22.41 13.08 -0.20
N ALA A 412 21.11 13.36 -0.05
CA ALA A 412 20.39 14.23 -0.98
C ALA A 412 20.94 15.67 -0.98
N SER A 413 21.31 16.20 0.20
CA SER A 413 21.84 17.56 0.34
C SER A 413 23.20 17.79 -0.34
N TRP A 414 23.97 16.71 -0.56
CA TRP A 414 25.27 16.78 -1.23
C TRP A 414 25.16 16.92 -2.75
N VAL A 415 24.02 16.49 -3.32
CA VAL A 415 23.78 16.54 -4.78
C VAL A 415 23.62 17.98 -5.28
N HIS A 416 22.98 18.83 -4.47
CA HIS A 416 22.74 20.25 -4.78
C HIS A 416 23.13 21.13 -3.58
N PRO A 417 24.42 21.43 -3.39
CA PRO A 417 24.93 22.15 -2.22
C PRO A 417 24.49 23.64 -2.17
N ASP A 418 23.95 24.15 -3.25
CA ASP A 418 23.39 25.48 -3.41
C ASP A 418 21.91 25.59 -3.01
N LYS A 419 21.23 24.45 -2.80
CA LYS A 419 19.84 24.36 -2.37
C LYS A 419 19.74 24.15 -0.87
N LEU A 420 18.68 24.72 -0.25
CA LEU A 420 18.36 24.44 1.15
C LEU A 420 17.64 23.09 1.29
N TYR A 421 18.11 22.31 2.24
CA TYR A 421 17.54 21.03 2.62
C TYR A 421 17.10 21.05 4.08
N PHE A 422 15.82 20.80 4.32
CA PHE A 422 15.23 20.70 5.64
C PHE A 422 14.93 19.25 5.99
N CYS A 423 15.19 18.87 7.23
CA CYS A 423 14.82 17.58 7.79
C CYS A 423 14.03 17.78 9.07
N VAL A 424 12.88 17.14 9.20
CA VAL A 424 12.13 17.12 10.45
C VAL A 424 12.23 15.73 11.06
N ALA A 425 12.81 15.66 12.25
CA ALA A 425 13.17 14.43 12.94
C ALA A 425 12.51 14.32 14.32
N GLY A 426 12.02 13.15 14.69
CA GLY A 426 11.80 12.81 16.09
C GLY A 426 13.10 12.38 16.77
N ASP A 427 13.16 12.52 18.09
CA ASP A 427 14.36 12.22 18.89
C ASP A 427 14.84 10.77 18.76
N LEU A 428 13.96 9.80 18.89
CA LEU A 428 14.31 8.40 18.77
C LEU A 428 15.00 8.09 17.42
N ALA A 429 14.42 8.57 16.33
CA ALA A 429 14.99 8.42 15.00
C ALA A 429 16.29 9.22 14.80
N PHE A 430 16.40 10.40 15.40
CA PHE A 430 17.61 11.21 15.37
C PHE A 430 18.80 10.47 15.97
N PHE A 431 18.62 9.87 17.13
CA PHE A 431 19.70 9.16 17.80
C PHE A 431 20.09 7.84 17.14
N TYR A 432 19.20 7.20 16.37
CA TYR A 432 19.57 6.08 15.51
C TYR A 432 20.59 6.46 14.44
N ASP A 433 20.57 7.72 13.97
CA ASP A 433 21.29 8.14 12.78
C ASP A 433 22.18 9.39 13.01
N MET A 434 22.35 9.81 14.28
CA MET A 434 23.08 11.03 14.63
C MET A 434 24.54 11.04 14.14
N ASN A 435 25.16 9.89 13.98
CA ASN A 435 26.54 9.79 13.53
C ASN A 435 26.78 10.48 12.17
N VAL A 436 25.78 10.55 11.30
CA VAL A 436 25.92 11.17 9.98
C VAL A 436 26.12 12.68 10.05
N LEU A 437 25.72 13.35 11.16
CA LEU A 437 25.96 14.76 11.37
C LEU A 437 27.44 15.13 11.40
N GLY A 438 28.29 14.19 11.84
CA GLY A 438 29.75 14.33 11.87
C GLY A 438 30.44 14.01 10.53
N ASN A 439 29.70 13.73 9.46
CA ASN A 439 30.31 13.44 8.19
C ASN A 439 30.99 14.68 7.60
N ARG A 440 32.23 14.54 7.12
CA ARG A 440 33.06 15.63 6.57
C ARG A 440 32.44 16.35 5.36
N HIS A 441 31.42 15.79 4.72
CA HIS A 441 30.74 16.35 3.55
C HIS A 441 29.48 17.15 3.91
N VAL A 442 29.13 17.27 5.18
CA VAL A 442 27.98 18.06 5.60
C VAL A 442 28.18 19.53 5.19
N GLY A 443 27.22 20.03 4.42
CA GLY A 443 27.25 21.38 3.88
C GLY A 443 26.43 22.37 4.73
N ARG A 444 26.69 23.66 4.51
CA ARG A 444 25.94 24.78 5.14
C ARG A 444 24.48 24.90 4.68
N ASN A 445 24.06 24.08 3.73
CA ASN A 445 22.70 24.01 3.20
C ASN A 445 21.77 23.10 4.01
N VAL A 446 22.27 22.47 5.07
CA VAL A 446 21.57 21.51 5.93
C VAL A 446 20.87 22.22 7.08
N ARG A 447 19.58 21.90 7.31
CA ARG A 447 18.77 22.39 8.42
C ARG A 447 17.94 21.25 9.01
N ILE A 448 18.18 20.93 10.26
CA ILE A 448 17.50 19.86 10.98
C ILE A 448 16.61 20.47 12.06
N LEU A 449 15.32 20.16 12.00
CA LEU A 449 14.35 20.44 13.05
C LEU A 449 14.13 19.15 13.85
N LEU A 450 14.64 19.10 15.05
CA LEU A 450 14.53 17.95 15.95
C LEU A 450 13.41 18.17 16.95
N VAL A 451 12.35 17.38 16.87
CA VAL A 451 11.27 17.34 17.86
C VAL A 451 11.64 16.32 18.92
N ASN A 452 12.03 16.82 20.10
CA ASN A 452 12.50 16.00 21.21
C ASN A 452 11.47 15.92 22.33
N ASN A 453 10.79 14.79 22.46
CA ASN A 453 9.85 14.51 23.55
C ASN A 453 10.29 13.34 24.45
N GLY A 454 11.51 12.86 24.25
CA GLY A 454 12.19 11.88 25.09
C GLY A 454 11.70 10.43 24.93
N LYS A 455 10.86 10.13 23.95
CA LYS A 455 10.32 8.78 23.73
C LYS A 455 9.71 8.61 22.33
N GLY A 456 9.43 7.36 21.96
CA GLY A 456 8.64 7.05 20.77
C GLY A 456 7.16 7.40 20.94
N THR A 457 6.79 8.64 20.76
CA THR A 457 5.43 9.18 21.03
C THR A 457 4.33 8.52 20.20
N GLU A 458 4.65 7.91 19.06
CA GLU A 458 3.70 7.07 18.31
C GLU A 458 2.99 6.06 19.20
N PHE A 459 3.71 5.40 20.11
CA PHE A 459 3.18 4.38 21.01
C PHE A 459 2.30 4.93 22.13
N ARG A 460 2.37 6.24 22.38
CA ARG A 460 1.56 6.97 23.36
C ARG A 460 0.33 7.63 22.74
N ASN A 461 0.25 7.68 21.42
CA ASN A 461 -0.89 8.22 20.72
C ASN A 461 -2.17 7.44 21.09
N TYR A 462 -3.25 8.14 21.45
CA TYR A 462 -4.50 7.53 21.94
C TYR A 462 -5.12 6.48 21.02
N MET A 463 -4.85 6.53 19.73
CA MET A 463 -5.34 5.55 18.76
C MET A 463 -4.41 4.35 18.57
N HIS A 464 -3.20 4.39 19.15
CA HIS A 464 -2.24 3.30 19.06
C HIS A 464 -2.52 2.23 20.12
N PRO A 465 -2.38 0.91 19.80
CA PRO A 465 -2.57 -0.16 20.80
C PRO A 465 -1.70 0.00 22.04
N GLY A 466 -0.50 0.56 21.94
CA GLY A 466 0.41 0.84 23.04
C GLY A 466 -0.16 1.81 24.07
N ALA A 467 -1.11 2.68 23.69
CA ALA A 467 -1.75 3.61 24.62
C ALA A 467 -2.52 2.91 25.75
N ALA A 468 -2.95 1.66 25.54
CA ALA A 468 -3.62 0.85 26.56
C ALA A 468 -2.75 0.59 27.81
N PHE A 469 -1.43 0.68 27.67
CA PHE A 469 -0.47 0.48 28.76
C PHE A 469 -0.16 1.77 29.55
N GLY A 470 -0.64 2.94 29.09
CA GLY A 470 -0.36 4.22 29.75
C GLY A 470 1.14 4.44 29.95
N GLU A 471 1.54 4.88 31.14
CA GLU A 471 2.96 5.15 31.47
C GLU A 471 3.81 3.86 31.50
N ALA A 472 3.22 2.70 31.72
CA ALA A 472 3.95 1.42 31.66
C ALA A 472 4.49 1.09 30.25
N ALA A 473 4.02 1.78 29.20
CA ALA A 473 4.60 1.67 27.85
C ALA A 473 5.97 2.34 27.75
N ASP A 474 6.32 3.25 28.64
CA ASP A 474 7.47 4.14 28.48
C ASP A 474 8.81 3.39 28.48
N ASP A 475 9.00 2.43 29.40
CA ASP A 475 10.29 1.77 29.60
C ASP A 475 10.75 0.95 28.36
N TYR A 476 9.84 0.20 27.74
CA TYR A 476 10.19 -0.76 26.69
C TYR A 476 9.47 -0.51 25.36
N ILE A 477 8.18 -0.15 25.40
CA ILE A 477 7.37 0.01 24.19
C ILE A 477 7.69 1.35 23.52
N ALA A 478 7.65 2.45 24.30
CA ALA A 478 7.93 3.79 23.81
C ALA A 478 9.41 4.19 23.94
N ALA A 479 10.25 3.32 24.50
CA ALA A 479 11.69 3.50 24.65
C ALA A 479 12.09 4.86 25.29
N ALA A 480 11.34 5.29 26.33
CA ALA A 480 11.64 6.53 27.03
C ALA A 480 13.00 6.45 27.76
N GLY A 481 13.69 7.56 27.81
CA GLY A 481 14.97 7.65 28.50
C GLY A 481 16.11 6.88 27.86
N HIS A 482 15.98 6.48 26.61
CA HIS A 482 16.92 5.55 25.96
C HIS A 482 18.34 6.11 25.81
N TYR A 483 18.62 7.40 25.76
CA TYR A 483 20.01 7.94 25.74
C TYR A 483 20.07 9.42 26.08
N GLY A 484 19.22 10.27 25.51
CA GLY A 484 19.29 11.73 25.61
C GLY A 484 18.66 12.32 26.85
N ASN A 485 17.79 11.59 27.53
CA ASN A 485 17.03 12.09 28.69
C ASN A 485 17.88 12.33 29.94
N LYS A 486 19.12 11.88 29.98
CA LYS A 486 20.03 12.13 31.10
C LYS A 486 20.64 13.54 31.04
N SER A 487 20.67 14.15 29.87
CA SER A 487 21.18 15.51 29.69
C SER A 487 20.46 16.21 28.54
N ARG A 488 19.74 17.28 28.86
CA ARG A 488 19.13 18.17 27.86
C ARG A 488 20.16 18.97 27.05
N GLN A 489 21.44 18.91 27.43
CA GLN A 489 22.56 19.55 26.73
C GLN A 489 23.26 18.64 25.73
N LEU A 490 22.89 17.36 25.69
CA LEU A 490 23.59 16.37 24.86
C LEU A 490 23.59 16.76 23.37
N VAL A 491 22.43 17.03 22.81
CA VAL A 491 22.27 17.39 21.41
C VAL A 491 22.95 18.73 21.11
N ARG A 492 22.83 19.70 22.01
CA ARG A 492 23.49 21.00 21.91
C ARG A 492 25.01 20.84 21.79
N HIS A 493 25.64 20.18 22.76
CA HIS A 493 27.10 20.00 22.74
C HIS A 493 27.56 19.22 21.51
N TYR A 494 26.83 18.17 21.15
CA TYR A 494 27.12 17.38 19.96
C TYR A 494 27.06 18.22 18.67
N ALA A 495 26.01 19.04 18.51
CA ALA A 495 25.84 19.91 17.35
C ALA A 495 26.91 21.02 17.30
N GLU A 496 27.15 21.70 18.43
CA GLU A 496 28.14 22.78 18.53
C GLU A 496 29.56 22.29 18.26
N ASP A 497 29.94 21.12 18.81
CA ASP A 497 31.26 20.50 18.60
C ASP A 497 31.46 20.03 17.14
N LEU A 498 30.37 19.70 16.43
CA LEU A 498 30.40 19.40 15.00
C LEU A 498 30.29 20.63 14.10
N GLY A 499 30.21 21.85 14.68
CA GLY A 499 30.20 23.11 13.96
C GLY A 499 28.82 23.56 13.45
N TYR A 500 27.74 22.97 13.94
CA TYR A 500 26.38 23.44 13.65
C TYR A 500 26.04 24.72 14.42
N GLU A 501 25.19 25.56 13.84
CA GLU A 501 24.46 26.58 14.60
C GLU A 501 23.31 25.87 15.33
N TYR A 502 23.34 25.89 16.65
CA TYR A 502 22.31 25.27 17.49
C TYR A 502 21.27 26.30 17.92
N LEU A 503 20.00 25.96 17.69
CA LEU A 503 18.84 26.69 18.14
C LEU A 503 18.00 25.78 19.05
N SER A 504 17.28 26.38 20.01
CA SER A 504 16.37 25.59 20.86
C SER A 504 15.10 26.35 21.22
N ALA A 505 14.02 25.59 21.50
CA ALA A 505 12.75 26.11 21.98
C ALA A 505 12.10 25.12 22.97
N GLU A 506 11.50 25.64 24.04
CA GLU A 506 10.77 24.86 25.04
C GLU A 506 9.26 25.23 25.09
N ASN A 507 8.86 26.25 24.36
CA ASN A 507 7.50 26.75 24.27
C ASN A 507 7.28 27.47 22.92
N LYS A 508 6.03 27.89 22.68
CA LYS A 508 5.63 28.56 21.43
C LYS A 508 6.36 29.87 21.18
N GLU A 509 6.56 30.68 22.22
CA GLU A 509 7.22 31.98 22.14
C GLU A 509 8.69 31.83 21.74
N ASP A 510 9.39 30.88 22.37
CA ASP A 510 10.78 30.57 22.03
C ASP A 510 10.90 30.06 20.60
N TYR A 511 9.98 29.19 20.20
CA TYR A 511 9.95 28.64 18.83
C TYR A 511 9.81 29.75 17.80
N LEU A 512 8.81 30.63 17.94
CA LEU A 512 8.56 31.72 17.01
C LEU A 512 9.72 32.71 16.94
N ARG A 513 10.43 32.93 18.05
CA ARG A 513 11.62 33.82 18.11
C ARG A 513 12.77 33.28 17.27
N GLN A 514 12.92 31.96 17.20
CA GLN A 514 14.00 31.27 16.46
C GLN A 514 13.61 30.92 15.00
N LEU A 515 12.31 30.85 14.72
CA LEU A 515 11.81 30.32 13.46
C LEU A 515 12.30 31.12 12.24
N ASP A 516 12.32 32.49 12.31
CA ASP A 516 12.78 33.32 11.22
C ASP A 516 14.27 33.09 10.90
N ARG A 517 15.09 32.83 11.93
CA ARG A 517 16.50 32.45 11.75
C ARG A 517 16.63 31.09 11.09
N PHE A 518 15.87 30.11 11.56
CA PHE A 518 15.89 28.76 11.02
C PHE A 518 15.41 28.71 9.57
N LEU A 519 14.41 29.52 9.19
CA LEU A 519 13.83 29.60 7.85
C LEU A 519 14.48 30.66 6.95
N ALA A 520 15.59 31.30 7.35
CA ALA A 520 16.25 32.30 6.51
C ALA A 520 16.46 31.77 5.07
N PRO A 521 16.09 32.53 4.01
CA PRO A 521 15.95 32.00 2.65
C PRO A 521 17.27 31.80 1.90
N GLY A 522 18.41 31.95 2.54
CA GLY A 522 19.73 31.76 1.93
C GLY A 522 20.59 30.77 2.67
N LEU A 523 21.69 30.39 2.06
CA LEU A 523 22.72 29.59 2.73
C LEU A 523 23.33 30.41 3.87
N THR A 524 23.53 29.77 5.01
CA THR A 524 24.18 30.36 6.19
C THR A 524 25.64 29.92 6.27
N ASP A 525 26.41 30.45 7.20
CA ASP A 525 27.84 30.09 7.33
C ASP A 525 28.03 28.65 7.84
N ARG A 526 27.02 28.10 8.50
CA ARG A 526 27.04 26.78 9.13
C ARG A 526 25.73 26.02 8.84
N PRO A 527 25.73 24.66 8.88
CA PRO A 527 24.50 23.90 9.00
C PRO A 527 23.77 24.27 10.30
N MET A 528 22.44 24.07 10.34
CA MET A 528 21.64 24.37 11.53
C MET A 528 20.99 23.13 12.11
N LEU A 529 20.93 23.09 13.45
CA LEU A 529 20.12 22.14 14.21
C LEU A 529 19.23 22.93 15.18
N PHE A 530 17.91 22.80 15.01
CA PHE A 530 16.90 23.41 15.86
C PHE A 530 16.21 22.32 16.69
N GLU A 531 16.54 22.22 17.97
CA GLU A 531 15.96 21.26 18.91
C GLU A 531 14.74 21.88 19.61
N VAL A 532 13.61 21.20 19.52
CA VAL A 532 12.33 21.65 20.08
C VAL A 532 11.83 20.62 21.08
N PHE A 533 11.71 21.02 22.33
CA PHE A 533 11.28 20.15 23.41
C PHE A 533 9.76 20.19 23.54
N THR A 534 9.09 19.08 23.20
CA THR A 534 7.64 18.92 23.33
C THR A 534 7.29 17.88 24.38
N ASP A 535 6.01 17.81 24.76
CA ASP A 535 5.48 16.82 25.69
C ASP A 535 4.66 15.75 24.95
N SER A 536 4.84 14.50 25.33
CA SER A 536 4.16 13.34 24.72
C SER A 536 2.62 13.39 24.85
N ARG A 537 2.08 14.02 25.90
CA ARG A 537 0.64 14.22 26.09
C ARG A 537 0.14 15.30 25.12
N ASP A 538 0.87 16.41 25.00
CA ASP A 538 0.56 17.49 24.08
C ASP A 538 0.58 17.00 22.62
N GLU A 539 1.52 16.13 22.26
CA GLU A 539 1.55 15.45 20.94
C GLU A 539 0.26 14.66 20.70
N SER A 540 -0.13 13.81 21.67
CA SER A 540 -1.34 12.98 21.57
C SER A 540 -2.62 13.81 21.54
N ASP A 541 -2.69 14.87 22.33
CA ASP A 541 -3.83 15.80 22.37
C ASP A 541 -3.98 16.58 21.06
N ALA A 542 -2.88 17.03 20.48
CA ALA A 542 -2.88 17.72 19.19
C ALA A 542 -3.40 16.83 18.06
N ILE A 543 -2.91 15.58 17.98
CA ILE A 543 -3.38 14.60 17.01
C ILE A 543 -4.86 14.28 17.22
N ARG A 544 -5.32 14.15 18.48
CA ARG A 544 -6.73 13.94 18.78
C ARG A 544 -7.59 15.12 18.32
N ILE A 545 -7.14 16.36 18.50
CA ILE A 545 -7.84 17.54 18.00
C ILE A 545 -7.98 17.46 16.48
N MET A 546 -6.89 17.20 15.76
CA MET A 546 -6.91 17.10 14.30
C MET A 546 -7.82 15.98 13.78
N ASN A 547 -7.77 14.81 14.41
CA ASN A 547 -8.61 13.67 14.03
C ASN A 547 -10.11 13.85 14.33
N ASN A 548 -10.49 14.87 15.09
CA ASN A 548 -11.89 15.11 15.50
C ASN A 548 -12.47 16.41 14.92
N LEU A 549 -11.80 17.07 13.98
CA LEU A 549 -12.25 18.34 13.41
C LEU A 549 -13.66 18.27 12.77
N ASN A 550 -14.05 17.12 12.22
CA ASN A 550 -15.31 16.90 11.52
C ASN A 550 -16.20 15.81 12.16
N VAL A 551 -15.93 15.41 13.41
CA VAL A 551 -16.76 14.38 14.05
C VAL A 551 -18.15 14.94 14.32
N SER A 552 -19.16 14.36 13.66
CA SER A 552 -20.57 14.68 13.93
C SER A 552 -20.97 14.22 15.33
N THR A 553 -22.00 14.86 15.91
CA THR A 553 -22.60 14.44 17.20
C THR A 553 -23.00 12.96 17.22
N LYS A 554 -23.36 12.39 16.05
CA LYS A 554 -23.63 10.94 15.88
C LYS A 554 -22.33 10.10 15.95
N GLY A 555 -21.22 10.61 15.45
CA GLY A 555 -19.90 9.98 15.54
C GLY A 555 -19.39 9.91 16.97
N VAL A 556 -19.54 10.99 17.74
CA VAL A 556 -19.17 11.04 19.18
C VAL A 556 -19.96 10.01 19.98
N LEU A 557 -21.29 9.94 19.74
CA LEU A 557 -22.16 8.96 20.43
C LEU A 557 -21.77 7.50 20.09
N LYS A 558 -21.41 7.24 18.86
CA LYS A 558 -20.98 5.91 18.38
C LYS A 558 -19.64 5.47 18.98
N GLU A 559 -18.70 6.39 19.16
CA GLU A 559 -17.42 6.10 19.85
C GLU A 559 -17.58 5.93 21.35
N ALA A 560 -18.37 6.78 21.99
CA ALA A 560 -18.72 6.60 23.41
C ALA A 560 -19.40 5.25 23.66
N MET A 561 -20.30 4.82 22.76
CA MET A 561 -20.89 3.47 22.85
C MET A 561 -19.87 2.36 22.59
N LYS A 562 -18.92 2.53 21.69
CA LYS A 562 -17.85 1.55 21.42
C LYS A 562 -16.85 1.42 22.57
N SER A 563 -16.57 2.50 23.31
CA SER A 563 -15.66 2.48 24.45
C SER A 563 -16.28 1.85 25.71
N VAL A 564 -17.62 1.90 25.82
CA VAL A 564 -18.37 1.30 26.95
C VAL A 564 -18.69 -0.18 26.72
N VAL A 565 -18.68 -0.62 25.44
CA VAL A 565 -19.08 -1.98 25.06
C VAL A 565 -17.82 -2.78 24.71
N GLY A 566 -17.36 -3.65 25.62
CA GLY A 566 -16.22 -4.56 25.39
C GLY A 566 -16.39 -5.45 24.14
N GLU A 567 -15.36 -6.21 23.77
CA GLU A 567 -15.31 -6.95 22.49
C GLU A 567 -16.53 -7.85 22.20
N LYS A 568 -17.11 -8.48 23.23
CA LYS A 568 -18.35 -9.28 23.09
C LYS A 568 -19.57 -8.46 22.64
N GLY A 569 -19.61 -7.19 22.98
CA GLY A 569 -20.69 -6.30 22.53
C GLY A 569 -20.48 -5.78 21.11
N LYS A 570 -19.24 -5.71 20.62
CA LYS A 570 -18.94 -5.35 19.23
C LYS A 570 -19.46 -6.40 18.24
N GLU A 571 -19.35 -7.69 18.60
CA GLU A 571 -19.92 -8.78 17.79
C GLU A 571 -21.46 -8.75 17.77
N MET A 572 -22.08 -8.43 18.91
CA MET A 572 -23.54 -8.34 19.01
C MET A 572 -24.10 -7.16 18.18
N ILE A 573 -23.40 -6.03 18.18
CA ILE A 573 -23.77 -4.85 17.37
C ILE A 573 -23.59 -5.13 15.87
N LYS A 574 -22.53 -5.81 15.45
CA LYS A 574 -22.36 -6.25 14.05
C LYS A 574 -23.49 -7.17 13.59
N LYS A 575 -23.93 -8.08 14.45
CA LYS A 575 -25.04 -9.01 14.16
C LYS A 575 -26.40 -8.31 14.05
N VAL A 576 -26.62 -7.25 14.85
CA VAL A 576 -27.89 -6.48 14.85
C VAL A 576 -27.94 -5.46 13.70
N MET A 577 -26.79 -4.96 13.24
CA MET A 577 -26.71 -3.96 12.15
C MET A 577 -26.54 -4.58 10.76
N GLY A 578 -26.60 -5.90 10.59
CA GLY A 578 -26.64 -6.58 9.29
C GLY A 578 -25.33 -6.43 8.47
N ARG A 579 -24.19 -6.37 9.13
CA ARG A 579 -22.87 -6.33 8.48
C ARG A 579 -21.98 -7.44 8.97
#